data_10aa2fecb9f246c574c4f6c5a346e9a7
#
_entry.id   10aa2fecb9f246c574c4f6c5a346e9a7
#
_cell.length_a   1.000
_cell.length_b   1.000
_cell.length_c   1.000
_cell.angle_alpha   90.00
_cell.angle_beta   90.00
_cell.angle_gamma   90.00
#
_symmetry.space_group_name_H-M   'P 1'
#
loop_
_entity.id
_entity.type
_entity.pdbx_description
1 polymer ?
#
loop_
_entity_poly.entity_id
_entity_poly.type
_entity_poly.pdbx_seq_one_letter_code
_entity_poly.pdbx_strand_id
1 'polypeptide(L)'
;MRWWRLAQLAALAGAGLAAGCSAASGVATDGGARDEGGGVADDAGADAPDATIAPTDASDARAADAWANDATASTDDATSAHDAHPPPLDAGPPPDCGVVGDAGEPLDLACTGLYSDWPSRTVAHDARPFTPGYVLWSDGAEKQRWIQLPVGTQIDTSDMDQWSFPVGTKVWKQFSLGGQLVETRFLWKRAPRDWLYTTYAWSKGGSSATELTTGEHGWNGTSYEIPAQWMCQDCHAGRIDFVLGFEAVSLAAAGASGLTLTELVNEGLVTQPPASPIVVPGTPTESAALGWLHANCGTSCHNDTSWACVTTLFMRLEVGELGSVQATDTWNTAVGQPLALQNDGFMPPWPMLRITPGEPMQSCVYYRPSVRDPGPTMPNQMPPLDTHVVSDAGIALVAAWIESMPLDAGP
;
A
#
# COMPACT_ATOMS: atom_id res chain seq x y z
N MET A 1 -31.51 4.46 -1.51
CA MET A 1 -31.60 5.80 -0.89
C MET A 1 -31.77 5.84 0.63
N ARG A 2 -32.09 4.79 1.34
CA ARG A 2 -32.26 4.83 2.82
C ARG A 2 -30.99 4.44 3.61
N TRP A 3 -30.08 3.74 3.02
CA TRP A 3 -28.82 3.29 3.66
C TRP A 3 -27.70 4.32 3.58
N TRP A 4 -27.72 5.20 2.59
CA TRP A 4 -26.78 6.34 2.49
C TRP A 4 -26.89 7.33 3.66
N ARG A 5 -28.09 7.44 4.26
CA ARG A 5 -28.29 8.30 5.43
C ARG A 5 -27.75 7.70 6.73
N LEU A 6 -27.59 6.38 6.82
CA LEU A 6 -26.98 5.74 7.98
C LEU A 6 -25.45 5.84 7.95
N ALA A 7 -24.83 5.80 6.79
CA ALA A 7 -23.39 6.06 6.64
C ALA A 7 -23.03 7.53 6.96
N GLN A 8 -23.90 8.48 6.57
CA GLN A 8 -23.70 9.89 6.93
C GLN A 8 -23.93 10.17 8.43
N LEU A 9 -24.79 9.42 9.10
CA LEU A 9 -24.97 9.53 10.58
C LEU A 9 -23.78 8.91 11.34
N ALA A 10 -23.12 7.90 10.80
CA ALA A 10 -21.87 7.37 11.34
C ALA A 10 -20.71 8.37 11.19
N ALA A 11 -20.64 9.11 10.08
CA ALA A 11 -19.62 10.14 9.86
C ALA A 11 -19.77 11.35 10.80
N LEU A 12 -20.99 11.70 11.20
CA LEU A 12 -21.24 12.77 12.19
C LEU A 12 -21.05 12.32 13.64
N ALA A 13 -21.09 11.00 13.91
CA ALA A 13 -20.75 10.44 15.22
C ALA A 13 -19.24 10.19 15.38
N GLY A 14 -18.47 10.20 14.30
CA GLY A 14 -17.03 9.92 14.26
C GLY A 14 -16.13 11.03 14.84
N ALA A 15 -16.67 12.20 15.14
CA ALA A 15 -15.90 13.25 15.84
C ALA A 15 -15.75 12.99 17.36
N GLY A 16 -16.25 11.85 17.87
CA GLY A 16 -16.22 11.49 19.29
C GLY A 16 -15.68 10.09 19.59
N LEU A 17 -15.24 9.30 18.59
CA LEU A 17 -14.83 7.90 18.76
C LEU A 17 -13.35 7.64 18.42
N ALA A 18 -12.51 8.65 18.40
CA ALA A 18 -11.06 8.49 18.29
C ALA A 18 -10.37 7.93 19.56
N ALA A 19 -11.14 7.31 20.46
CA ALA A 19 -10.65 6.75 21.73
C ALA A 19 -11.16 5.33 21.92
N GLY A 20 -10.83 4.38 21.04
CA GLY A 20 -11.46 3.08 21.20
C GLY A 20 -10.78 1.82 20.71
N CYS A 21 -9.67 1.91 19.99
CA CYS A 21 -8.94 0.71 19.55
C CYS A 21 -7.63 0.46 20.31
N SER A 22 -7.29 1.19 21.35
CA SER A 22 -6.18 0.84 22.22
C SER A 22 -6.54 -0.42 23.02
N ALA A 23 -6.16 -1.56 22.50
CA ALA A 23 -6.19 -2.81 23.24
C ALA A 23 -5.20 -2.69 24.41
N ALA A 24 -5.72 -2.85 25.62
CA ALA A 24 -4.91 -2.98 26.82
C ALA A 24 -4.09 -4.28 26.71
N SER A 25 -2.81 -4.19 26.42
CA SER A 25 -1.84 -5.25 26.65
C SER A 25 -1.63 -5.41 28.16
N GLY A 26 -2.54 -6.09 28.80
CA GLY A 26 -2.41 -6.51 30.17
C GLY A 26 -1.64 -7.82 30.23
N VAL A 27 -0.36 -7.75 30.49
CA VAL A 27 0.44 -8.88 30.96
C VAL A 27 -0.09 -9.26 32.35
N ALA A 28 -0.81 -10.37 32.45
CA ALA A 28 -1.11 -11.01 33.71
C ALA A 28 0.00 -12.02 34.04
N THR A 29 0.96 -11.61 34.86
CA THR A 29 1.78 -12.54 35.62
C THR A 29 0.99 -13.03 36.80
N ASP A 30 0.64 -14.30 36.84
CA ASP A 30 0.41 -14.94 38.14
C ASP A 30 0.98 -16.36 38.13
N GLY A 31 1.79 -16.59 39.13
CA GLY A 31 2.50 -17.84 39.38
C GLY A 31 1.65 -18.77 40.27
N GLY A 32 1.81 -20.04 40.07
CA GLY A 32 1.21 -21.05 40.92
C GLY A 32 1.71 -22.44 40.59
N ALA A 33 2.69 -22.90 41.35
CA ALA A 33 3.30 -24.21 41.26
C ALA A 33 2.41 -25.32 41.83
N ARG A 34 2.78 -26.55 41.47
CA ARG A 34 2.56 -27.88 42.07
C ARG A 34 1.66 -28.79 41.26
N ASP A 35 1.92 -30.09 41.15
CA ASP A 35 2.96 -31.02 41.61
C ASP A 35 2.60 -32.38 41.02
N GLU A 36 3.64 -33.14 40.65
CA GLU A 36 3.77 -34.61 40.74
C GLU A 36 2.78 -35.58 40.08
N GLY A 37 3.38 -36.49 39.31
CA GLY A 37 3.03 -37.90 39.41
C GLY A 37 3.07 -38.73 38.14
N GLY A 38 4.20 -39.40 37.89
CA GLY A 38 4.32 -40.83 37.58
C GLY A 38 3.68 -41.31 36.28
N GLY A 39 4.36 -41.88 35.33
CA GLY A 39 5.29 -42.93 35.36
C GLY A 39 4.93 -43.98 34.35
N VAL A 40 5.93 -44.55 33.73
CA VAL A 40 6.06 -45.89 33.16
C VAL A 40 5.93 -46.04 31.62
N ALA A 41 7.05 -46.46 31.12
CA ALA A 41 7.45 -46.97 29.82
C ALA A 41 6.69 -48.25 29.33
N ASP A 42 6.81 -48.51 28.08
CA ASP A 42 7.31 -49.72 27.37
C ASP A 42 6.82 -49.63 25.91
N ASP A 43 7.68 -49.61 24.93
CA ASP A 43 8.57 -50.53 24.29
C ASP A 43 7.94 -51.33 23.15
N ALA A 44 8.76 -51.56 22.12
CA ALA A 44 8.63 -52.40 20.94
C ALA A 44 7.99 -51.73 19.70
N GLY A 45 8.64 -51.53 18.54
CA GLY A 45 9.71 -52.29 17.93
C GLY A 45 9.30 -52.74 16.53
N ALA A 46 10.20 -52.52 15.54
CA ALA A 46 10.28 -53.16 14.23
C ALA A 46 9.24 -52.77 13.16
N ASP A 47 9.50 -52.47 11.93
CA ASP A 47 10.44 -52.81 10.90
C ASP A 47 10.18 -51.95 9.66
N ALA A 48 11.22 -51.47 9.01
CA ALA A 48 11.18 -51.01 7.63
C ALA A 48 11.18 -52.18 6.65
N PRO A 49 10.73 -51.95 5.41
CA PRO A 49 11.69 -52.13 4.34
C PRO A 49 11.75 -51.01 3.30
N ASP A 50 12.96 -50.75 2.96
CA ASP A 50 13.61 -50.24 1.79
C ASP A 50 12.85 -50.46 0.46
N ALA A 51 12.71 -49.35 -0.31
CA ALA A 51 12.52 -49.43 -1.76
C ALA A 51 13.13 -48.21 -2.44
N THR A 52 14.37 -48.35 -2.81
CA THR A 52 15.08 -47.54 -3.80
C THR A 52 14.33 -47.55 -5.15
N ILE A 53 14.00 -46.36 -5.66
CA ILE A 53 13.82 -46.14 -7.11
C ILE A 53 14.55 -44.84 -7.47
N ALA A 54 15.48 -45.00 -8.43
CA ALA A 54 16.32 -43.97 -8.99
C ALA A 54 15.56 -43.00 -9.94
N PRO A 55 16.15 -41.86 -10.29
CA PRO A 55 15.46 -40.70 -10.84
C PRO A 55 15.26 -40.81 -12.35
N THR A 56 14.12 -40.33 -12.82
CA THR A 56 13.90 -40.01 -14.24
C THR A 56 13.91 -38.51 -14.43
N ASP A 57 14.67 -38.07 -15.41
CA ASP A 57 14.79 -36.74 -15.95
C ASP A 57 13.44 -36.01 -16.06
N ALA A 58 13.41 -34.78 -15.61
CA ALA A 58 12.44 -33.76 -15.98
C ALA A 58 13.17 -32.47 -16.35
N SER A 59 13.46 -32.34 -17.61
CA SER A 59 13.61 -31.05 -18.28
C SER A 59 12.22 -30.41 -18.34
N ASP A 60 12.03 -29.29 -17.65
CA ASP A 60 11.27 -28.09 -18.02
C ASP A 60 11.11 -27.17 -16.82
N ALA A 61 12.15 -26.38 -16.60
CA ALA A 61 12.04 -25.19 -15.75
C ALA A 61 12.61 -24.00 -16.54
N ARG A 62 11.76 -23.37 -17.33
CA ARG A 62 12.05 -22.06 -17.95
C ARG A 62 10.84 -21.16 -17.87
N ALA A 63 10.74 -20.40 -16.83
CA ALA A 63 10.01 -19.12 -16.80
C ALA A 63 10.35 -18.32 -15.53
N ALA A 64 11.59 -17.92 -15.36
CA ALA A 64 11.96 -16.92 -14.38
C ALA A 64 13.34 -16.34 -14.70
N ASP A 65 13.46 -15.66 -15.85
CA ASP A 65 14.62 -14.80 -16.14
C ASP A 65 14.23 -13.84 -17.26
N ALA A 66 13.69 -12.70 -16.91
CA ALA A 66 13.47 -11.59 -17.81
C ALA A 66 13.66 -10.22 -17.12
N TRP A 67 14.75 -10.07 -16.38
CA TRP A 67 15.25 -8.75 -15.96
C TRP A 67 16.78 -8.81 -15.79
N ALA A 68 17.50 -9.01 -16.86
CA ALA A 68 18.93 -8.78 -16.89
C ALA A 68 19.29 -8.00 -18.15
N ASN A 69 19.84 -6.82 -17.94
CA ASN A 69 20.37 -5.94 -18.96
C ASN A 69 21.46 -6.63 -19.77
N ASP A 70 21.32 -6.63 -21.09
CA ASP A 70 22.43 -6.88 -21.99
C ASP A 70 22.89 -5.55 -22.57
N ALA A 71 24.06 -5.10 -22.12
CA ALA A 71 24.79 -3.98 -22.65
C ALA A 71 26.02 -4.53 -23.36
N THR A 72 25.87 -4.86 -24.64
CA THR A 72 27.02 -5.02 -25.51
C THR A 72 27.00 -3.95 -26.57
N ALA A 73 28.04 -3.09 -26.53
CA ALA A 73 28.32 -2.08 -27.50
C ALA A 73 28.62 -2.68 -28.90
N SER A 74 27.91 -2.19 -29.89
CA SER A 74 28.30 -2.28 -31.27
C SER A 74 28.45 -0.86 -31.82
N THR A 75 29.68 -0.45 -32.12
CA THR A 75 29.98 0.72 -32.88
C THR A 75 29.75 0.41 -34.35
N ASP A 76 28.83 1.13 -35.01
CA ASP A 76 28.97 1.52 -36.43
C ASP A 76 27.94 2.60 -36.77
N ASP A 77 28.50 3.71 -37.12
CA ASP A 77 28.17 4.76 -38.09
C ASP A 77 26.76 4.75 -38.72
N ALA A 78 25.95 5.75 -38.36
CA ALA A 78 24.91 6.25 -39.28
C ALA A 78 24.41 7.64 -38.88
N THR A 79 24.71 8.61 -39.69
CA THR A 79 23.87 9.73 -40.13
C THR A 79 22.66 10.10 -39.24
N SER A 80 22.81 11.25 -38.62
CA SER A 80 21.81 12.23 -38.23
C SER A 80 20.38 11.96 -38.72
N ALA A 81 19.57 11.36 -37.90
CA ALA A 81 18.13 11.57 -37.89
C ALA A 81 17.83 12.59 -36.78
N HIS A 82 17.32 13.75 -37.17
CA HIS A 82 16.87 14.79 -36.28
C HIS A 82 15.98 14.17 -35.19
N ASP A 83 16.36 14.31 -33.93
CA ASP A 83 15.49 14.17 -32.78
C ASP A 83 14.32 15.14 -32.97
N ALA A 84 13.25 14.65 -33.57
CA ALA A 84 11.97 15.33 -33.56
C ALA A 84 11.47 15.30 -32.13
N HIS A 85 11.84 16.30 -31.35
CA HIS A 85 11.10 16.64 -30.15
C HIS A 85 9.62 16.76 -30.54
N PRO A 86 8.68 16.09 -29.84
CA PRO A 86 7.28 16.37 -30.10
C PRO A 86 7.08 17.88 -29.95
N PRO A 87 6.25 18.49 -30.82
CA PRO A 87 6.01 19.92 -30.75
C PRO A 87 5.57 20.27 -29.30
N PRO A 88 5.99 21.44 -28.79
CA PRO A 88 5.52 21.91 -27.50
C PRO A 88 4.00 21.86 -27.51
N LEU A 89 3.41 21.16 -26.55
CA LEU A 89 1.97 21.21 -26.33
C LEU A 89 1.61 22.69 -26.21
N ASP A 90 0.57 23.12 -26.93
CA ASP A 90 0.09 24.50 -26.92
C ASP A 90 -0.28 24.81 -25.45
N ALA A 91 0.70 25.35 -24.73
CA ALA A 91 0.54 25.69 -23.34
C ALA A 91 -0.36 26.93 -23.33
N GLY A 92 -1.60 26.75 -22.86
CA GLY A 92 -2.51 27.86 -22.60
C GLY A 92 -1.84 28.96 -21.76
N PRO A 93 -2.46 30.10 -21.59
CA PRO A 93 -1.92 31.17 -20.77
C PRO A 93 -1.51 30.63 -19.40
N PRO A 94 -0.42 31.15 -18.77
CA PRO A 94 -0.02 30.71 -17.46
C PRO A 94 -1.19 30.87 -16.47
N PRO A 95 -1.40 29.92 -15.55
CA PRO A 95 -2.51 29.97 -14.60
C PRO A 95 -2.34 31.18 -13.65
N ASP A 96 -3.45 31.78 -13.25
CA ASP A 96 -3.46 32.79 -12.19
C ASP A 96 -3.35 32.11 -10.81
N CYS A 97 -2.14 32.06 -10.28
CA CYS A 97 -1.87 31.47 -8.97
C CYS A 97 -2.38 32.31 -7.78
N GLY A 98 -2.97 33.47 -8.03
CA GLY A 98 -3.64 34.27 -7.00
C GLY A 98 -5.04 33.77 -6.66
N VAL A 99 -5.62 32.91 -7.49
CA VAL A 99 -6.94 32.31 -7.24
C VAL A 99 -6.77 31.00 -6.47
N VAL A 100 -7.44 30.90 -5.32
CA VAL A 100 -7.44 29.72 -4.46
C VAL A 100 -8.87 29.27 -4.18
N GLY A 101 -9.01 27.99 -3.83
CA GLY A 101 -10.29 27.42 -3.42
C GLY A 101 -10.67 27.77 -1.98
N ASP A 102 -11.78 27.23 -1.52
CA ASP A 102 -12.38 27.54 -0.22
C ASP A 102 -11.50 27.15 0.98
N ALA A 103 -10.68 26.13 0.85
CA ALA A 103 -9.72 25.70 1.87
C ALA A 103 -8.32 26.33 1.68
N GLY A 104 -8.15 27.23 0.71
CA GLY A 104 -6.88 27.89 0.41
C GLY A 104 -5.95 27.06 -0.48
N GLU A 105 -6.47 26.00 -1.13
CA GLU A 105 -5.76 25.21 -2.12
C GLU A 105 -5.61 25.97 -3.44
N PRO A 106 -4.47 25.82 -4.15
CA PRO A 106 -4.37 26.29 -5.52
C PRO A 106 -5.39 25.57 -6.42
N LEU A 107 -6.09 26.30 -7.29
CA LEU A 107 -7.07 25.71 -8.23
C LEU A 107 -6.42 25.06 -9.46
N ASP A 108 -5.13 25.30 -9.67
CA ASP A 108 -4.34 24.75 -10.78
C ASP A 108 -3.09 24.05 -10.23
N LEU A 109 -2.77 22.87 -10.76
CA LEU A 109 -1.59 22.10 -10.37
C LEU A 109 -0.28 22.88 -10.57
N ALA A 110 -0.20 23.71 -11.59
CA ALA A 110 0.96 24.57 -11.85
C ALA A 110 1.31 25.50 -10.68
N CYS A 111 0.33 25.79 -9.82
CA CYS A 111 0.48 26.68 -8.67
C CYS A 111 0.83 25.96 -7.37
N THR A 112 0.95 24.64 -7.37
CA THR A 112 1.27 23.84 -6.17
C THR A 112 2.75 23.87 -5.82
N GLY A 113 3.62 24.18 -6.80
CA GLY A 113 5.07 24.16 -6.67
C GLY A 113 5.73 22.85 -7.10
N LEU A 114 4.98 21.90 -7.70
CA LEU A 114 5.57 20.69 -8.27
C LEU A 114 6.49 21.02 -9.45
N TYR A 115 6.11 21.98 -10.28
CA TYR A 115 6.85 22.35 -11.47
C TYR A 115 7.47 23.74 -11.30
N SER A 116 8.75 23.85 -11.63
CA SER A 116 9.46 25.13 -11.75
C SER A 116 9.19 25.82 -13.09
N ASP A 117 8.83 25.03 -14.09
CA ASP A 117 8.41 25.51 -15.41
C ASP A 117 7.22 24.65 -15.89
N TRP A 118 6.05 25.26 -15.98
CA TRP A 118 4.82 24.57 -16.33
C TRP A 118 4.79 24.11 -17.79
N PRO A 119 5.16 24.95 -18.79
CA PRO A 119 5.12 24.54 -20.19
C PRO A 119 5.95 23.29 -20.50
N SER A 120 7.17 23.22 -19.95
CA SER A 120 8.05 22.04 -20.12
C SER A 120 7.80 20.95 -19.08
N ARG A 121 7.01 21.21 -18.06
CA ARG A 121 6.81 20.32 -16.89
C ARG A 121 8.12 19.94 -16.20
N THR A 122 9.04 20.88 -16.17
CA THR A 122 10.26 20.70 -15.41
C THR A 122 9.91 20.66 -13.92
N VAL A 123 10.12 19.52 -13.30
CA VAL A 123 9.87 19.33 -11.86
C VAL A 123 10.80 20.23 -11.07
N ALA A 124 10.28 20.86 -10.02
CA ALA A 124 11.06 21.72 -9.13
C ALA A 124 12.17 20.89 -8.45
N HIS A 125 13.37 21.48 -8.34
CA HIS A 125 14.55 20.79 -7.81
C HIS A 125 14.37 20.23 -6.39
N ASP A 126 13.58 20.90 -5.58
CA ASP A 126 13.25 20.54 -4.19
C ASP A 126 12.07 19.57 -4.06
N ALA A 127 11.36 19.28 -5.14
CA ALA A 127 10.39 18.20 -5.23
C ALA A 127 11.11 16.88 -5.55
N ARG A 128 11.48 16.13 -4.51
CA ARG A 128 12.30 14.92 -4.60
C ARG A 128 11.46 13.72 -5.04
N PRO A 129 11.83 13.03 -6.14
CA PRO A 129 11.11 11.85 -6.57
C PRO A 129 11.33 10.67 -5.61
N PHE A 130 10.31 9.84 -5.43
CA PHE A 130 10.41 8.58 -4.69
C PHE A 130 9.47 7.52 -5.25
N THR A 131 9.88 6.27 -5.13
CA THR A 131 9.04 5.10 -5.41
C THR A 131 9.18 4.14 -4.23
N PRO A 132 8.09 3.80 -3.53
CA PRO A 132 8.13 2.77 -2.49
C PRO A 132 8.38 1.41 -3.11
N GLY A 133 9.07 0.51 -2.42
CA GLY A 133 9.34 -0.84 -2.92
C GLY A 133 8.09 -1.73 -2.95
N TYR A 134 7.11 -1.43 -2.08
CA TYR A 134 5.79 -2.04 -2.12
C TYR A 134 4.77 -1.01 -2.60
N VAL A 135 4.09 -1.31 -3.69
CA VAL A 135 3.25 -0.35 -4.40
C VAL A 135 1.77 -0.64 -4.20
N LEU A 136 1.01 0.36 -3.79
CA LEU A 136 -0.45 0.29 -3.77
C LEU A 136 -0.98 0.11 -5.20
N TRP A 137 -1.85 -0.86 -5.42
CA TRP A 137 -2.59 -1.06 -6.66
C TRP A 137 -3.58 0.09 -6.90
N SER A 138 -3.75 0.49 -8.14
CA SER A 138 -4.71 1.52 -8.56
C SER A 138 -5.15 1.25 -10.00
N ASP A 139 -5.86 0.15 -10.20
CA ASP A 139 -6.49 -0.25 -11.48
C ASP A 139 -5.57 -0.19 -12.70
N GLY A 140 -4.29 -0.58 -12.50
CA GLY A 140 -3.29 -0.59 -13.55
C GLY A 140 -2.66 0.78 -13.86
N ALA A 141 -3.05 1.85 -13.18
CA ALA A 141 -2.42 3.16 -13.40
C ALA A 141 -0.97 3.17 -12.90
N GLU A 142 -0.08 3.71 -13.73
CA GLU A 142 1.30 4.03 -13.38
C GLU A 142 1.33 5.25 -12.44
N LYS A 143 2.37 5.33 -11.61
CA LYS A 143 2.46 6.39 -10.60
C LYS A 143 3.85 6.99 -10.52
N GLN A 144 3.91 8.30 -10.57
CA GLN A 144 5.07 9.09 -10.18
C GLN A 144 4.77 9.82 -8.87
N ARG A 145 5.77 9.97 -8.01
CA ARG A 145 5.59 10.58 -6.69
C ARG A 145 6.74 11.50 -6.36
N TRP A 146 6.41 12.61 -5.70
CA TRP A 146 7.40 13.57 -5.21
C TRP A 146 7.03 14.03 -3.81
N ILE A 147 8.06 14.34 -3.05
CA ILE A 147 7.94 14.96 -1.74
C ILE A 147 8.85 16.19 -1.68
N GLN A 148 8.36 17.26 -1.07
CA GLN A 148 9.11 18.45 -0.76
C GLN A 148 9.07 18.66 0.76
N LEU A 149 10.24 18.67 1.38
CA LEU A 149 10.40 19.04 2.79
C LEU A 149 10.86 20.49 2.88
N PRO A 150 10.37 21.29 3.84
CA PRO A 150 10.90 22.63 4.08
C PRO A 150 12.39 22.57 4.37
N VAL A 151 13.13 23.55 3.86
CA VAL A 151 14.58 23.62 4.00
C VAL A 151 15.01 23.60 5.47
N GLY A 152 15.97 22.75 5.81
CA GLY A 152 16.53 22.63 7.15
C GLY A 152 15.64 21.91 8.15
N THR A 153 14.60 21.22 7.70
CA THR A 153 13.72 20.41 8.57
C THR A 153 14.01 18.92 8.40
N GLN A 154 13.56 18.14 9.38
CA GLN A 154 13.66 16.69 9.39
C GLN A 154 12.28 16.08 9.62
N ILE A 155 12.07 14.88 9.12
CA ILE A 155 10.94 14.02 9.47
C ILE A 155 11.21 13.47 10.86
N ASP A 156 10.26 13.60 11.78
CA ASP A 156 10.35 12.95 13.08
C ASP A 156 10.07 11.45 12.93
N THR A 157 11.10 10.66 13.16
CA THR A 157 11.13 9.20 13.10
C THR A 157 11.40 8.59 14.46
N SER A 158 11.08 9.29 15.55
CA SER A 158 11.18 8.80 16.93
C SER A 158 10.31 7.54 17.15
N ASP A 159 9.18 7.49 16.46
CA ASP A 159 8.41 6.27 16.22
C ASP A 159 8.63 5.86 14.75
N MET A 160 9.32 4.73 14.54
CA MET A 160 9.69 4.28 13.20
C MET A 160 8.46 3.86 12.37
N ASP A 161 7.38 3.51 13.03
CA ASP A 161 6.13 3.09 12.41
C ASP A 161 5.12 4.25 12.21
N GLN A 162 5.33 5.40 12.88
CA GLN A 162 4.43 6.56 12.82
C GLN A 162 5.23 7.86 12.59
N TRP A 163 5.72 8.06 11.39
CA TRP A 163 6.48 9.26 11.05
C TRP A 163 5.63 10.53 11.12
N SER A 164 6.21 11.59 11.67
CA SER A 164 5.61 12.93 11.65
C SER A 164 6.41 13.87 10.76
N PHE A 165 5.73 14.44 9.78
CA PHE A 165 6.35 15.36 8.80
C PHE A 165 6.37 16.80 9.31
N PRO A 166 7.37 17.62 8.94
CA PRO A 166 7.38 19.03 9.27
C PRO A 166 6.23 19.79 8.61
N VAL A 167 5.72 20.82 9.28
CA VAL A 167 4.72 21.73 8.68
C VAL A 167 5.33 22.40 7.46
N GLY A 168 4.58 22.45 6.37
CA GLY A 168 5.04 22.92 5.05
C GLY A 168 5.41 21.79 4.10
N THR A 169 5.47 20.53 4.58
CA THR A 169 5.69 19.37 3.69
C THR A 169 4.59 19.28 2.63
N LYS A 170 5.02 19.04 1.39
CA LYS A 170 4.14 18.81 0.25
C LYS A 170 4.43 17.45 -0.37
N VAL A 171 3.39 16.74 -0.80
CA VAL A 171 3.50 15.44 -1.49
C VAL A 171 2.60 15.46 -2.71
N TRP A 172 3.12 14.96 -3.84
CA TRP A 172 2.37 14.80 -5.08
C TRP A 172 2.41 13.35 -5.52
N LYS A 173 1.29 12.87 -6.05
CA LYS A 173 1.15 11.55 -6.63
C LYS A 173 0.40 11.68 -7.94
N GLN A 174 1.13 11.55 -9.04
CA GLN A 174 0.61 11.65 -10.39
C GLN A 174 0.31 10.27 -10.95
N PHE A 175 -0.84 10.12 -11.57
CA PHE A 175 -1.30 8.88 -12.17
C PHE A 175 -1.38 9.03 -13.68
N SER A 176 -0.96 7.98 -14.38
CA SER A 176 -1.13 7.83 -15.83
C SER A 176 -1.71 6.46 -16.16
N LEU A 177 -2.54 6.40 -17.20
CA LEU A 177 -3.14 5.18 -17.71
C LEU A 177 -2.91 5.10 -19.21
N GLY A 178 -2.27 4.03 -19.66
CA GLY A 178 -1.90 3.88 -21.07
C GLY A 178 -1.05 5.05 -21.61
N GLY A 179 -0.16 5.60 -20.80
CA GLY A 179 0.70 6.73 -21.14
C GLY A 179 0.01 8.11 -21.12
N GLN A 180 -1.29 8.18 -20.78
CA GLN A 180 -2.02 9.43 -20.63
C GLN A 180 -2.10 9.85 -19.17
N LEU A 181 -1.83 11.12 -18.88
CA LEU A 181 -2.01 11.70 -17.57
C LEU A 181 -3.49 11.75 -17.21
N VAL A 182 -3.82 11.28 -16.00
CA VAL A 182 -5.20 11.19 -15.50
C VAL A 182 -5.43 12.22 -14.41
N GLU A 183 -4.71 12.07 -13.30
CA GLU A 183 -4.85 12.93 -12.13
C GLU A 183 -3.50 13.16 -11.45
N THR A 184 -3.41 14.22 -10.67
CA THR A 184 -2.34 14.42 -9.69
C THR A 184 -2.97 14.75 -8.35
N ARG A 185 -2.78 13.88 -7.36
CA ARG A 185 -3.19 14.12 -5.98
C ARG A 185 -2.12 14.92 -5.26
N PHE A 186 -2.55 15.86 -4.45
CA PHE A 186 -1.70 16.79 -3.72
C PHE A 186 -2.04 16.79 -2.25
N LEU A 187 -1.00 16.67 -1.41
CA LEU A 187 -1.08 16.80 0.04
C LEU A 187 -0.18 17.95 0.48
N TRP A 188 -0.66 18.77 1.40
CA TRP A 188 0.13 19.86 1.97
C TRP A 188 -0.14 19.99 3.47
N LYS A 189 0.90 19.79 4.29
CA LYS A 189 0.80 19.93 5.74
C LYS A 189 0.85 21.40 6.13
N ARG A 190 -0.26 21.95 6.63
CA ARG A 190 -0.41 23.37 7.00
C ARG A 190 -0.19 23.63 8.47
N ALA A 191 -0.51 22.66 9.33
CA ALA A 191 -0.30 22.70 10.77
C ALA A 191 -0.10 21.27 11.31
N PRO A 192 0.25 21.07 12.58
CA PRO A 192 0.30 19.75 13.19
C PRO A 192 -1.03 19.00 12.99
N ARG A 193 -0.97 17.83 12.32
CA ARG A 193 -2.14 16.99 11.95
C ARG A 193 -3.16 17.66 11.02
N ASP A 194 -2.86 18.84 10.47
CA ASP A 194 -3.71 19.51 9.49
C ASP A 194 -3.08 19.40 8.11
N TRP A 195 -3.70 18.59 7.26
CA TRP A 195 -3.31 18.37 5.88
C TRP A 195 -4.42 18.86 4.95
N LEU A 196 -4.07 19.79 4.08
CA LEU A 196 -4.84 20.03 2.89
C LEU A 196 -4.60 18.89 1.91
N TYR A 197 -5.65 18.38 1.29
CA TYR A 197 -5.58 17.36 0.25
C TYR A 197 -6.58 17.69 -0.85
N THR A 198 -6.14 17.54 -2.09
CA THR A 198 -7.01 17.74 -3.26
C THR A 198 -6.49 16.95 -4.45
N THR A 199 -7.29 16.86 -5.50
CA THR A 199 -6.97 16.19 -6.75
C THR A 199 -7.09 17.17 -7.90
N TYR A 200 -6.11 17.13 -8.82
CA TYR A 200 -6.12 17.86 -10.08
C TYR A 200 -6.34 16.87 -11.22
N ALA A 201 -7.44 17.01 -11.95
CA ALA A 201 -7.71 16.21 -13.14
C ALA A 201 -7.01 16.80 -14.36
N TRP A 202 -6.31 15.98 -15.11
CA TRP A 202 -5.63 16.39 -16.33
C TRP A 202 -6.60 16.50 -17.49
N SER A 203 -6.47 17.59 -18.26
CA SER A 203 -7.19 17.75 -19.52
C SER A 203 -6.79 16.68 -20.54
N LYS A 204 -7.69 16.32 -21.42
CA LYS A 204 -7.41 15.39 -22.52
C LYS A 204 -6.30 15.95 -23.42
N GLY A 205 -5.16 15.36 -23.42
CA GLY A 205 -3.94 15.88 -24.07
C GLY A 205 -2.95 16.49 -23.09
N GLY A 206 -3.32 16.60 -21.81
CA GLY A 206 -2.41 16.87 -20.71
C GLY A 206 -1.83 18.30 -20.71
N SER A 207 -2.47 19.30 -21.31
CA SER A 207 -1.99 20.68 -21.34
C SER A 207 -2.26 21.45 -20.03
N SER A 208 -3.28 21.06 -19.27
CA SER A 208 -3.67 21.68 -18.00
C SER A 208 -4.10 20.61 -17.01
N ALA A 209 -4.05 20.95 -15.73
CA ALA A 209 -4.58 20.12 -14.65
C ALA A 209 -5.24 21.02 -13.61
N THR A 210 -6.56 20.91 -13.51
CA THR A 210 -7.40 21.77 -12.66
C THR A 210 -8.02 20.96 -11.53
N GLU A 211 -8.29 21.60 -10.42
CA GLU A 211 -8.87 20.96 -9.25
C GLU A 211 -10.20 20.28 -9.59
N LEU A 212 -10.36 19.05 -9.07
CA LEU A 212 -11.59 18.25 -9.17
C LEU A 212 -11.93 17.70 -7.79
N THR A 213 -12.85 18.38 -7.09
CA THR A 213 -13.28 17.96 -5.74
C THR A 213 -14.38 16.92 -5.74
N THR A 214 -15.15 16.82 -6.84
CA THR A 214 -16.31 15.92 -6.95
C THR A 214 -15.97 14.51 -7.38
N GLY A 215 -14.73 14.26 -7.83
CA GLY A 215 -14.34 13.01 -8.46
C GLY A 215 -14.94 12.81 -9.86
N GLU A 216 -14.52 11.73 -10.53
CA GLU A 216 -15.01 11.35 -11.85
C GLU A 216 -15.05 9.82 -11.97
N HIS A 217 -16.22 9.26 -12.26
CA HIS A 217 -16.36 7.84 -12.54
C HIS A 217 -16.10 7.54 -14.02
N GLY A 218 -15.31 6.50 -14.27
CA GLY A 218 -15.08 6.02 -15.63
C GLY A 218 -14.30 7.00 -16.49
N TRP A 219 -13.20 7.53 -15.95
CA TRP A 219 -12.35 8.49 -16.63
C TRP A 219 -12.09 8.09 -18.10
N ASN A 220 -12.43 9.00 -19.01
CA ASN A 220 -12.24 8.82 -20.46
C ASN A 220 -12.81 7.49 -21.02
N GLY A 221 -13.90 6.95 -20.42
CA GLY A 221 -14.56 5.71 -20.84
C GLY A 221 -13.85 4.42 -20.36
N THR A 222 -12.88 4.53 -19.46
CA THR A 222 -12.23 3.40 -18.79
C THR A 222 -13.00 3.02 -17.52
N SER A 223 -12.54 1.98 -16.79
CA SER A 223 -13.01 1.67 -15.44
C SER A 223 -12.34 2.50 -14.35
N TYR A 224 -11.34 3.31 -14.69
CA TYR A 224 -10.60 4.10 -13.71
C TYR A 224 -11.48 5.18 -13.09
N GLU A 225 -11.42 5.30 -11.78
CA GLU A 225 -12.15 6.30 -11.01
C GLU A 225 -11.18 7.31 -10.39
N ILE A 226 -11.47 8.60 -10.59
CA ILE A 226 -10.83 9.66 -9.81
C ILE A 226 -11.71 9.87 -8.57
N PRO A 227 -11.21 9.59 -7.34
CA PRO A 227 -12.04 9.69 -6.15
C PRO A 227 -12.40 11.13 -5.82
N ALA A 228 -13.57 11.33 -5.25
CA ALA A 228 -13.97 12.64 -4.73
C ALA A 228 -13.10 13.01 -3.52
N GLN A 229 -12.85 14.31 -3.33
CA GLN A 229 -11.96 14.84 -2.28
C GLN A 229 -12.31 14.33 -0.86
N TRP A 230 -13.58 14.21 -0.53
CA TRP A 230 -14.02 13.72 0.79
C TRP A 230 -13.64 12.24 1.04
N MET A 231 -13.41 11.45 -0.01
CA MET A 231 -13.00 10.04 0.09
C MET A 231 -11.52 9.88 0.46
N CYS A 232 -10.71 10.93 0.37
CA CYS A 232 -9.28 10.85 0.72
C CYS A 232 -9.07 10.35 2.15
N GLN A 233 -9.95 10.74 3.07
CA GLN A 233 -9.85 10.34 4.48
C GLN A 233 -10.08 8.84 4.69
N ASP A 234 -10.87 8.18 3.85
CA ASP A 234 -11.16 6.75 3.99
C ASP A 234 -9.89 5.88 3.92
N CYS A 235 -8.91 6.31 3.11
CA CYS A 235 -7.63 5.64 3.01
C CYS A 235 -6.53 6.26 3.88
N HIS A 236 -6.52 7.59 4.04
CA HIS A 236 -5.40 8.30 4.66
C HIS A 236 -5.54 8.51 6.17
N ALA A 237 -6.76 8.48 6.73
CA ALA A 237 -6.98 8.69 8.17
C ALA A 237 -6.43 7.55 9.06
N GLY A 238 -6.06 6.41 8.49
CA GLY A 238 -5.38 5.32 9.20
C GLY A 238 -3.92 5.60 9.54
N ARG A 239 -3.39 6.80 9.24
CA ARG A 239 -2.03 7.23 9.57
C ARG A 239 -2.07 8.49 10.40
N ILE A 240 -1.15 8.61 11.37
CA ILE A 240 -1.08 9.79 12.24
C ILE A 240 -0.84 11.06 11.41
N ASP A 241 -0.05 10.95 10.36
CA ASP A 241 0.36 12.09 9.54
C ASP A 241 0.01 11.94 8.05
N PHE A 242 -1.07 11.26 7.73
CA PHE A 242 -1.79 11.28 6.45
C PHE A 242 -1.02 10.82 5.19
N VAL A 243 0.28 10.52 5.27
CA VAL A 243 1.10 10.12 4.10
C VAL A 243 1.17 8.61 3.98
N LEU A 244 0.85 8.07 2.80
CA LEU A 244 0.89 6.64 2.49
C LEU A 244 2.04 6.32 1.53
N GLY A 245 2.76 5.22 1.82
CA GLY A 245 3.85 4.71 0.98
C GLY A 245 5.17 5.49 1.12
N PHE A 246 5.24 6.47 2.02
CA PHE A 246 6.49 7.14 2.40
C PHE A 246 6.74 6.87 3.89
N GLU A 247 7.22 5.69 4.19
CA GLU A 247 7.47 5.17 5.53
C GLU A 247 8.59 4.10 5.51
N ALA A 248 9.01 3.68 6.68
CA ALA A 248 10.22 2.90 6.88
C ALA A 248 10.27 1.60 6.06
N VAL A 249 9.22 0.77 6.13
CA VAL A 249 9.19 -0.55 5.49
C VAL A 249 9.20 -0.43 3.97
N SER A 250 8.37 0.44 3.42
CA SER A 250 8.26 0.62 1.96
C SER A 250 9.49 1.30 1.35
N LEU A 251 10.12 2.24 2.07
CA LEU A 251 11.33 2.93 1.58
C LEU A 251 12.62 2.15 1.81
N ALA A 252 12.62 1.16 2.70
CA ALA A 252 13.74 0.23 2.88
C ALA A 252 13.72 -0.95 1.91
N ALA A 253 12.57 -1.25 1.30
CA ALA A 253 12.40 -2.42 0.45
C ALA A 253 13.26 -2.34 -0.82
N ALA A 254 13.73 -3.49 -1.30
CA ALA A 254 14.67 -3.59 -2.43
C ALA A 254 14.18 -2.94 -3.74
N GLY A 255 12.87 -2.82 -3.94
CA GLY A 255 12.27 -2.14 -5.09
C GLY A 255 12.13 -0.61 -4.95
N ALA A 256 12.52 -0.05 -3.80
CA ALA A 256 12.44 1.40 -3.58
C ALA A 256 13.48 2.14 -4.42
N SER A 257 13.13 3.35 -4.88
CA SER A 257 14.04 4.20 -5.65
C SER A 257 13.76 5.69 -5.44
N GLY A 258 14.71 6.53 -5.86
CA GLY A 258 14.69 7.96 -5.59
C GLY A 258 15.02 8.23 -4.12
N LEU A 259 14.21 8.98 -3.41
CA LEU A 259 14.43 9.29 -1.99
C LEU A 259 14.03 8.08 -1.13
N THR A 260 14.92 7.11 -1.02
CA THR A 260 14.77 5.89 -0.20
C THR A 260 15.07 6.16 1.27
N LEU A 261 14.86 5.17 2.15
CA LEU A 261 15.24 5.27 3.56
C LEU A 261 16.75 5.53 3.72
N THR A 262 17.58 4.90 2.89
CA THR A 262 19.03 5.11 2.90
C THR A 262 19.40 6.54 2.55
N GLU A 263 18.80 7.12 1.51
CA GLU A 263 19.02 8.53 1.14
C GLU A 263 18.53 9.48 2.24
N LEU A 264 17.37 9.22 2.83
CA LEU A 264 16.85 10.02 3.94
C LEU A 264 17.83 10.08 5.13
N VAL A 265 18.41 8.93 5.49
CA VAL A 265 19.41 8.84 6.55
C VAL A 265 20.71 9.54 6.15
N ASN A 266 21.23 9.28 4.95
CA ASN A 266 22.49 9.85 4.47
C ASN A 266 22.43 11.37 4.33
N GLU A 267 21.29 11.92 3.95
CA GLU A 267 21.07 13.36 3.81
C GLU A 267 20.65 14.04 5.13
N GLY A 268 20.50 13.26 6.21
CA GLY A 268 20.11 13.81 7.52
C GLY A 268 18.68 14.35 7.53
N LEU A 269 17.77 13.78 6.76
CA LEU A 269 16.37 14.21 6.62
C LEU A 269 15.43 13.55 7.64
N VAL A 270 15.94 12.64 8.47
CA VAL A 270 15.20 11.98 9.57
C VAL A 270 15.84 12.31 10.91
N THR A 271 15.03 12.40 11.96
CA THR A 271 15.54 12.69 13.32
C THR A 271 16.32 11.52 13.92
N GLN A 272 15.90 10.30 13.62
CA GLN A 272 16.52 9.06 14.07
C GLN A 272 16.61 8.06 12.92
N PRO A 273 17.80 7.50 12.65
CA PRO A 273 17.93 6.37 11.73
C PRO A 273 17.34 5.09 12.37
N PRO A 274 16.94 4.09 11.58
CA PRO A 274 16.54 2.80 12.13
C PRO A 274 17.73 2.15 12.87
N ALA A 275 17.42 1.49 13.99
CA ALA A 275 18.45 0.85 14.83
C ALA A 275 19.12 -0.35 14.13
N SER A 276 18.47 -0.95 13.15
CA SER A 276 18.94 -2.08 12.35
C SER A 276 18.36 -2.01 10.94
N PRO A 277 18.93 -2.71 9.95
CA PRO A 277 18.34 -2.80 8.62
C PRO A 277 16.91 -3.33 8.68
N ILE A 278 16.00 -2.65 7.97
CA ILE A 278 14.60 -3.04 7.87
C ILE A 278 14.46 -4.00 6.70
N VAL A 279 14.10 -5.23 6.99
CA VAL A 279 13.92 -6.30 5.98
C VAL A 279 12.64 -7.05 6.32
N VAL A 280 11.74 -7.17 5.36
CA VAL A 280 10.53 -7.99 5.52
C VAL A 280 10.93 -9.46 5.60
N PRO A 281 10.52 -10.19 6.66
CA PRO A 281 11.01 -11.54 6.93
C PRO A 281 10.46 -12.58 5.97
N GLY A 282 11.11 -13.75 5.98
CA GLY A 282 10.66 -14.96 5.27
C GLY A 282 11.40 -15.23 3.97
N THR A 283 10.92 -16.23 3.25
CA THR A 283 11.34 -16.55 1.89
C THR A 283 10.97 -15.40 0.93
N PRO A 284 11.51 -15.36 -0.29
CA PRO A 284 11.10 -14.37 -1.27
C PRO A 284 9.58 -14.30 -1.52
N THR A 285 8.90 -15.45 -1.48
CA THR A 285 7.44 -15.53 -1.64
C THR A 285 6.70 -14.90 -0.45
N GLU A 286 7.11 -15.24 0.77
CA GLU A 286 6.53 -14.68 1.99
C GLU A 286 6.76 -13.18 2.09
N SER A 287 7.99 -12.73 1.90
CA SER A 287 8.34 -11.30 1.92
C SER A 287 7.56 -10.49 0.86
N ALA A 288 7.39 -11.04 -0.35
CA ALA A 288 6.65 -10.38 -1.42
C ALA A 288 5.14 -10.28 -1.08
N ALA A 289 4.55 -11.37 -0.56
CA ALA A 289 3.13 -11.37 -0.16
C ALA A 289 2.86 -10.44 1.03
N LEU A 290 3.70 -10.50 2.07
CA LEU A 290 3.61 -9.61 3.23
C LEU A 290 3.75 -8.14 2.82
N GLY A 291 4.72 -7.81 1.96
CA GLY A 291 4.91 -6.46 1.45
C GLY A 291 3.74 -5.98 0.60
N TRP A 292 3.16 -6.85 -0.23
CA TRP A 292 1.97 -6.52 -0.99
C TRP A 292 0.75 -6.27 -0.09
N LEU A 293 0.52 -7.13 0.90
CA LEU A 293 -0.55 -6.97 1.89
C LEU A 293 -0.37 -5.70 2.73
N HIS A 294 0.87 -5.41 3.15
CA HIS A 294 1.21 -4.16 3.83
C HIS A 294 0.79 -2.93 3.03
N ALA A 295 1.19 -2.85 1.77
CA ALA A 295 0.93 -1.68 0.94
C ALA A 295 -0.54 -1.55 0.51
N ASN A 296 -1.23 -2.67 0.26
CA ASN A 296 -2.57 -2.69 -0.36
C ASN A 296 -3.71 -2.85 0.64
N CYS A 297 -3.43 -3.35 1.83
CA CYS A 297 -4.44 -3.61 2.86
C CYS A 297 -4.08 -2.94 4.19
N GLY A 298 -2.81 -3.04 4.61
CA GLY A 298 -2.34 -2.68 5.95
C GLY A 298 -2.24 -1.18 6.18
N THR A 299 -1.48 -0.47 5.34
CA THR A 299 -1.14 0.95 5.58
C THR A 299 -2.34 1.88 5.58
N SER A 300 -3.37 1.55 4.80
CA SER A 300 -4.59 2.36 4.71
C SER A 300 -5.66 1.94 5.71
N CYS A 301 -5.99 0.64 5.77
CA CYS A 301 -7.22 0.18 6.41
C CYS A 301 -7.00 -0.86 7.50
N HIS A 302 -6.30 -1.97 7.23
CA HIS A 302 -6.15 -3.06 8.18
C HIS A 302 -4.97 -2.82 9.12
N ASN A 303 -5.14 -1.87 10.04
CA ASN A 303 -4.21 -1.49 11.11
C ASN A 303 -5.00 -1.00 12.33
N ASP A 304 -4.33 -0.77 13.45
CA ASP A 304 -4.91 -0.41 14.73
C ASP A 304 -5.45 1.04 14.81
N THR A 305 -5.04 1.91 13.89
CA THR A 305 -5.39 3.33 13.89
C THR A 305 -6.48 3.70 12.89
N SER A 306 -6.87 2.79 12.00
CA SER A 306 -7.91 3.03 10.99
C SER A 306 -9.32 2.66 11.46
N TRP A 307 -10.33 3.06 10.68
CA TRP A 307 -11.72 2.67 10.93
C TRP A 307 -11.97 1.16 10.81
N ALA A 308 -11.13 0.43 10.07
CA ALA A 308 -11.25 -1.01 9.90
C ALA A 308 -10.63 -1.82 11.06
N CYS A 309 -10.07 -1.17 12.09
CA CYS A 309 -9.54 -1.82 13.29
C CYS A 309 -10.56 -2.75 13.97
N VAL A 310 -11.85 -2.44 13.83
CA VAL A 310 -12.96 -3.28 14.36
C VAL A 310 -12.97 -4.70 13.82
N THR A 311 -12.32 -4.95 12.67
CA THR A 311 -12.16 -6.30 12.13
C THR A 311 -11.11 -7.12 12.87
N THR A 312 -10.26 -6.49 13.66
CA THR A 312 -9.09 -7.11 14.32
C THR A 312 -8.17 -7.87 13.36
N LEU A 313 -8.18 -7.52 12.08
CA LEU A 313 -7.29 -8.04 11.04
C LEU A 313 -6.27 -6.96 10.74
N PHE A 314 -5.03 -7.19 11.09
CA PHE A 314 -3.95 -6.23 10.90
C PHE A 314 -2.96 -6.77 9.88
N MET A 315 -2.68 -5.98 8.85
CA MET A 315 -1.80 -6.35 7.74
C MET A 315 -0.68 -5.32 7.51
N ARG A 316 -0.62 -4.31 8.35
CA ARG A 316 0.49 -3.38 8.36
C ARG A 316 1.69 -4.07 9.00
N LEU A 317 2.83 -3.99 8.34
CA LEU A 317 4.10 -4.44 8.93
C LEU A 317 4.65 -3.34 9.82
N GLU A 318 5.00 -3.68 11.03
CA GLU A 318 5.65 -2.80 12.00
C GLU A 318 7.12 -3.21 12.17
N VAL A 319 8.00 -2.21 12.28
CA VAL A 319 9.45 -2.43 12.31
C VAL A 319 9.88 -3.33 13.45
N GLY A 320 9.21 -3.23 14.60
CA GLY A 320 9.47 -4.06 15.77
C GLY A 320 9.11 -5.55 15.61
N GLU A 321 8.32 -5.91 14.61
CA GLU A 321 7.78 -7.26 14.42
C GLU A 321 8.46 -8.04 13.27
N LEU A 322 9.42 -7.44 12.60
CA LEU A 322 10.07 -8.03 11.43
C LEU A 322 11.12 -9.13 11.76
N GLY A 323 11.12 -9.66 12.98
CA GLY A 323 12.04 -10.72 13.38
C GLY A 323 11.77 -12.08 12.71
N SER A 324 10.54 -12.39 12.37
CA SER A 324 10.10 -13.57 11.61
C SER A 324 8.72 -13.33 10.99
N VAL A 325 8.30 -14.18 10.05
CA VAL A 325 6.93 -14.13 9.48
C VAL A 325 5.89 -14.30 10.59
N GLN A 326 6.13 -15.20 11.53
CA GLN A 326 5.23 -15.51 12.64
C GLN A 326 5.16 -14.39 13.70
N ALA A 327 6.14 -13.49 13.72
CA ALA A 327 6.09 -12.33 14.62
C ALA A 327 5.20 -11.20 14.09
N THR A 328 4.87 -11.20 12.79
CA THR A 328 4.06 -10.14 12.18
C THR A 328 2.60 -10.19 12.60
N ASP A 329 1.98 -9.03 12.75
CA ASP A 329 0.54 -8.90 12.96
C ASP A 329 -0.27 -9.57 11.86
N THR A 330 0.22 -9.53 10.61
CA THR A 330 -0.42 -10.23 9.49
C THR A 330 -0.55 -11.72 9.77
N TRP A 331 0.50 -12.36 10.27
CA TRP A 331 0.43 -13.78 10.64
C TRP A 331 -0.52 -14.01 11.80
N ASN A 332 -0.33 -13.30 12.90
CA ASN A 332 -1.04 -13.51 14.16
C ASN A 332 -2.53 -13.22 14.05
N THR A 333 -2.92 -12.26 13.18
CA THR A 333 -4.32 -11.86 13.05
C THR A 333 -5.02 -12.47 11.83
N ALA A 334 -4.30 -13.15 10.93
CA ALA A 334 -4.91 -13.73 9.74
C ALA A 334 -4.83 -15.26 9.67
N VAL A 335 -3.67 -15.89 9.95
CA VAL A 335 -3.47 -17.32 9.73
C VAL A 335 -4.28 -18.13 10.74
N GLY A 336 -5.13 -19.04 10.26
CA GLY A 336 -6.00 -19.86 11.12
C GLY A 336 -7.09 -19.09 11.85
N GLN A 337 -7.22 -17.78 11.68
CA GLN A 337 -8.16 -16.94 12.43
C GLN A 337 -9.56 -16.91 11.81
N PRO A 338 -10.62 -16.93 12.62
CA PRO A 338 -11.99 -16.79 12.14
C PRO A 338 -12.27 -15.37 11.64
N LEU A 339 -13.28 -15.24 10.80
CA LEU A 339 -13.79 -13.93 10.38
C LEU A 339 -14.45 -13.22 11.57
N ALA A 340 -14.20 -11.92 11.69
CA ALA A 340 -14.79 -11.11 12.76
C ALA A 340 -16.30 -10.93 12.60
N LEU A 341 -16.80 -10.90 11.35
CA LEU A 341 -18.20 -10.72 11.00
C LEU A 341 -18.68 -11.94 10.22
N GLN A 342 -19.26 -12.92 10.91
CA GLN A 342 -19.76 -14.16 10.30
C GLN A 342 -21.22 -14.09 9.80
N ASN A 343 -21.97 -13.02 10.12
CA ASN A 343 -23.43 -12.99 9.98
C ASN A 343 -23.99 -11.92 9.05
N ASP A 344 -23.19 -11.32 8.19
CA ASP A 344 -23.66 -10.24 7.32
C ASP A 344 -24.31 -10.70 6.01
N GLY A 345 -24.46 -12.01 5.80
CA GLY A 345 -25.14 -12.56 4.61
C GLY A 345 -24.36 -12.48 3.31
N PHE A 346 -23.12 -11.96 3.32
CA PHE A 346 -22.28 -11.73 2.16
C PHE A 346 -21.15 -12.76 2.01
N MET A 347 -21.16 -13.81 2.85
CA MET A 347 -20.12 -14.82 2.81
C MET A 347 -20.48 -15.94 1.84
N PRO A 348 -19.47 -16.52 1.15
CA PRO A 348 -19.63 -17.76 0.44
C PRO A 348 -20.25 -18.83 1.34
N PRO A 349 -20.98 -19.82 0.79
CA PRO A 349 -21.69 -20.83 1.59
C PRO A 349 -20.77 -21.82 2.33
N TRP A 350 -19.46 -21.60 2.30
CA TRP A 350 -18.46 -22.45 2.99
C TRP A 350 -17.77 -21.66 4.10
N PRO A 351 -17.39 -22.35 5.18
CA PRO A 351 -16.63 -21.73 6.25
C PRO A 351 -15.27 -21.25 5.71
N MET A 352 -15.01 -19.97 5.85
CA MET A 352 -13.73 -19.36 5.54
C MET A 352 -13.04 -18.94 6.82
N LEU A 353 -11.73 -19.14 6.87
CA LEU A 353 -10.86 -18.41 7.78
C LEU A 353 -10.35 -17.14 7.09
N ARG A 354 -9.74 -16.26 7.82
CA ARG A 354 -9.03 -15.11 7.24
C ARG A 354 -7.95 -15.61 6.29
N ILE A 355 -7.09 -16.55 6.75
CA ILE A 355 -6.23 -17.39 5.93
C ILE A 355 -6.40 -18.83 6.40
N THR A 356 -6.77 -19.72 5.48
CA THR A 356 -6.76 -21.17 5.65
C THR A 356 -5.44 -21.69 5.07
N PRO A 357 -4.50 -22.19 5.90
CA PRO A 357 -3.21 -22.65 5.42
C PRO A 357 -3.35 -23.70 4.29
N GLY A 358 -2.58 -23.53 3.22
CA GLY A 358 -2.61 -24.39 2.05
C GLY A 358 -3.79 -24.19 1.09
N GLU A 359 -4.80 -23.38 1.46
CA GLU A 359 -6.09 -23.32 0.77
C GLU A 359 -6.47 -21.88 0.38
N PRO A 360 -5.89 -21.29 -0.68
CA PRO A 360 -6.19 -19.91 -1.07
C PRO A 360 -7.68 -19.64 -1.28
N MET A 361 -8.38 -20.53 -1.98
CA MET A 361 -9.81 -20.38 -2.28
C MET A 361 -10.70 -20.42 -1.03
N GLN A 362 -10.23 -20.93 0.09
CA GLN A 362 -10.91 -20.94 1.39
C GLN A 362 -10.39 -19.83 2.32
N SER A 363 -9.56 -18.92 1.80
CA SER A 363 -8.96 -17.81 2.53
C SER A 363 -9.60 -16.49 2.14
N CYS A 364 -10.21 -15.79 3.11
CA CYS A 364 -10.88 -14.51 2.87
C CYS A 364 -9.92 -13.45 2.34
N VAL A 365 -8.66 -13.46 2.84
CA VAL A 365 -7.58 -12.54 2.42
C VAL A 365 -7.20 -12.72 0.94
N TYR A 366 -7.41 -13.90 0.38
CA TYR A 366 -7.26 -14.16 -1.05
C TYR A 366 -8.57 -13.89 -1.82
N TYR A 367 -9.69 -14.42 -1.33
CA TYR A 367 -10.95 -14.40 -2.07
C TYR A 367 -11.47 -12.98 -2.32
N ARG A 368 -11.54 -12.14 -1.29
CA ARG A 368 -12.12 -10.80 -1.43
C ARG A 368 -11.33 -9.87 -2.36
N PRO A 369 -9.99 -9.85 -2.37
CA PRO A 369 -9.24 -9.10 -3.38
C PRO A 369 -9.31 -9.68 -4.80
N SER A 370 -9.64 -10.97 -4.97
CA SER A 370 -9.73 -11.63 -6.28
C SER A 370 -11.06 -11.39 -7.02
N VAL A 371 -12.04 -10.77 -6.36
CA VAL A 371 -13.35 -10.49 -6.97
C VAL A 371 -13.59 -9.00 -7.12
N ARG A 372 -14.41 -8.63 -8.10
CA ARG A 372 -15.01 -7.31 -8.22
C ARG A 372 -16.51 -7.47 -8.29
N ASP A 373 -17.22 -6.75 -7.43
CA ASP A 373 -18.65 -6.83 -7.28
C ASP A 373 -19.26 -5.49 -7.72
N PRO A 374 -19.95 -5.46 -8.87
CA PRO A 374 -20.61 -4.25 -9.36
C PRO A 374 -21.91 -3.90 -8.62
N GLY A 375 -22.26 -4.65 -7.57
CA GLY A 375 -23.52 -4.52 -6.85
C GLY A 375 -23.59 -3.27 -5.95
N PRO A 376 -24.78 -2.71 -5.74
CA PRO A 376 -24.97 -1.48 -4.96
C PRO A 376 -24.96 -1.71 -3.43
N THR A 377 -24.78 -2.94 -2.97
CA THR A 377 -24.85 -3.29 -1.54
C THR A 377 -23.55 -3.93 -1.12
N MET A 378 -22.84 -3.31 -0.20
CA MET A 378 -21.58 -3.72 0.43
C MET A 378 -20.77 -4.76 -0.38
N PRO A 379 -19.81 -4.33 -1.16
CA PRO A 379 -19.11 -5.24 -2.07
C PRO A 379 -18.40 -6.32 -1.27
N ASN A 380 -18.50 -7.58 -1.73
CA ASN A 380 -17.66 -8.67 -1.22
C ASN A 380 -16.18 -8.46 -1.55
N GLN A 381 -15.88 -7.50 -2.40
CA GLN A 381 -14.51 -7.16 -2.79
C GLN A 381 -13.72 -6.46 -1.71
N MET A 382 -12.39 -6.57 -1.79
CA MET A 382 -11.40 -5.72 -1.12
C MET A 382 -10.35 -5.24 -2.15
N PRO A 383 -9.92 -3.99 -2.08
CA PRO A 383 -10.50 -2.87 -1.32
C PRO A 383 -11.96 -2.60 -1.69
N PRO A 384 -12.77 -2.06 -0.75
CA PRO A 384 -14.20 -1.79 -1.00
C PRO A 384 -14.44 -0.49 -1.78
N LEU A 385 -13.41 0.31 -2.01
CA LEU A 385 -13.45 1.65 -2.60
C LEU A 385 -12.43 1.78 -3.72
N ASP A 386 -12.74 2.56 -4.74
CA ASP A 386 -11.83 3.04 -5.80
C ASP A 386 -10.99 1.96 -6.49
N THR A 387 -11.51 0.73 -6.59
CA THR A 387 -10.86 -0.35 -7.35
C THR A 387 -11.89 -1.16 -8.13
N HIS A 388 -11.69 -1.20 -9.45
CA HIS A 388 -12.56 -1.87 -10.41
C HIS A 388 -11.86 -2.99 -11.17
N VAL A 389 -10.53 -3.07 -11.06
CA VAL A 389 -9.70 -4.09 -11.73
C VAL A 389 -8.92 -4.88 -10.68
N VAL A 390 -8.94 -6.21 -10.80
CA VAL A 390 -8.16 -7.09 -9.92
C VAL A 390 -6.67 -6.94 -10.22
N SER A 391 -5.84 -6.98 -9.17
CA SER A 391 -4.39 -7.07 -9.31
C SER A 391 -3.97 -8.53 -9.44
N ASP A 392 -3.96 -9.08 -10.66
CA ASP A 392 -3.63 -10.49 -10.87
C ASP A 392 -2.28 -10.88 -10.27
N ALA A 393 -1.26 -10.03 -10.45
CA ALA A 393 0.07 -10.26 -9.88
C ALA A 393 0.05 -10.26 -8.36
N GLY A 394 -0.68 -9.32 -7.74
CA GLY A 394 -0.80 -9.25 -6.28
C GLY A 394 -1.55 -10.45 -5.70
N ILE A 395 -2.63 -10.87 -6.34
CA ILE A 395 -3.41 -12.04 -5.94
C ILE A 395 -2.57 -13.32 -6.08
N ALA A 396 -1.76 -13.44 -7.13
CA ALA A 396 -0.85 -14.56 -7.31
C ALA A 396 0.21 -14.65 -6.20
N LEU A 397 0.74 -13.52 -5.71
CA LEU A 397 1.66 -13.50 -4.56
C LEU A 397 1.00 -14.03 -3.30
N VAL A 398 -0.23 -13.58 -3.00
CA VAL A 398 -0.99 -14.03 -1.82
C VAL A 398 -1.33 -15.51 -1.93
N ALA A 399 -1.75 -15.99 -3.11
CA ALA A 399 -2.02 -17.40 -3.34
C ALA A 399 -0.78 -18.26 -3.09
N ALA A 400 0.35 -17.91 -3.71
CA ALA A 400 1.60 -18.66 -3.58
C ALA A 400 2.09 -18.73 -2.12
N TRP A 401 1.91 -17.63 -1.35
CA TRP A 401 2.23 -17.65 0.07
C TRP A 401 1.33 -18.61 0.85
N ILE A 402 0.01 -18.52 0.67
CA ILE A 402 -0.94 -19.40 1.36
C ILE A 402 -0.71 -20.86 1.00
N GLU A 403 -0.48 -21.19 -0.29
CA GLU A 403 -0.19 -22.55 -0.77
C GLU A 403 1.11 -23.11 -0.16
N SER A 404 2.07 -22.26 0.16
CA SER A 404 3.34 -22.68 0.77
C SER A 404 3.25 -22.98 2.28
N MET A 405 2.12 -22.64 2.92
CA MET A 405 1.93 -22.87 4.36
C MET A 405 1.68 -24.36 4.65
N PRO A 406 2.30 -24.94 5.70
CA PRO A 406 1.87 -26.20 6.25
C PRO A 406 0.39 -26.17 6.64
N LEU A 407 -0.34 -27.26 6.42
CA LEU A 407 -1.79 -27.35 6.68
C LEU A 407 -2.16 -27.15 8.16
N ASP A 408 -1.23 -27.37 9.06
CA ASP A 408 -1.33 -27.15 10.50
C ASP A 408 -0.74 -25.82 10.99
N ALA A 409 -0.38 -24.93 10.04
CA ALA A 409 0.10 -23.60 10.41
C ALA A 409 -0.98 -22.82 11.14
N GLY A 410 -0.58 -22.16 12.22
CA GLY A 410 -1.43 -21.33 13.05
C GLY A 410 -0.61 -20.34 13.88
N PRO A 411 -1.27 -19.39 14.54
CA PRO A 411 -0.63 -18.44 15.43
C PRO A 411 -0.12 -19.11 16.69
#